data_9093996941d104356bc55c1a52afee01
#
_entry.id   9093996941d104356bc55c1a52afee01
#
_cell.length_a   1.000
_cell.length_b   1.000
_cell.length_c   1.000
_cell.angle_alpha   90.00
_cell.angle_beta   90.00
_cell.angle_gamma   90.00
#
_symmetry.space_group_name_H-M   'P 1'
#
loop_
_entity.id
_entity.type
_entity.pdbx_description
1 polymer ?
#
loop_
_entity_poly.entity_id
_entity_poly.type
_entity_poly.pdbx_seq_one_letter_code
_entity_poly.pdbx_strand_id
1 'polypeptide(L)'
;KLPKNFDEITGVMDLSEYAAYLQNVLGIDTSLEQITEAAVDIMNKHYASDIPAKKGMIKLIRREYEAGSKLVIFSASDTSSVEILLKRLEIYECFEGIYTVYDVGIGKSDKESYKKVARSAGMDISDTWVYEDILRGVRAAHNAGLKVCAVYDKDSADDWDEICSIADKCIITG
;
A
#
# COMPACT_ATOMS: atom_id res chain seq x y z
N LYS A 1 -8.91 -1.15 27.94
CA LYS A 1 -9.00 -2.49 27.33
C LYS A 1 -9.47 -2.30 25.89
N LEU A 2 -8.74 -2.81 24.91
CA LEU A 2 -9.11 -2.67 23.50
C LEU A 2 -10.46 -3.35 23.21
N PRO A 3 -11.26 -2.81 22.29
CA PRO A 3 -12.47 -3.48 21.78
C PRO A 3 -12.13 -4.86 21.18
N LYS A 4 -13.07 -5.79 21.20
CA LYS A 4 -12.86 -7.15 20.67
C LYS A 4 -12.57 -7.18 19.15
N ASN A 5 -13.10 -6.20 18.43
CA ASN A 5 -12.96 -6.02 16.98
C ASN A 5 -12.00 -4.88 16.63
N PHE A 6 -11.01 -4.61 17.49
CA PHE A 6 -10.07 -3.50 17.31
C PHE A 6 -9.36 -3.57 15.97
N ASP A 7 -8.83 -4.74 15.62
CA ASP A 7 -8.08 -4.94 14.37
C ASP A 7 -8.96 -4.77 13.12
N GLU A 8 -10.22 -5.23 13.18
CA GLU A 8 -11.20 -5.02 12.09
C GLU A 8 -11.50 -3.53 11.87
N ILE A 9 -11.68 -2.78 12.97
CA ILE A 9 -11.97 -1.35 12.91
C ILE A 9 -10.75 -0.57 12.40
N THR A 10 -9.56 -0.89 12.91
CA THR A 10 -8.35 -0.10 12.64
C THR A 10 -7.61 -0.51 11.38
N GLY A 11 -7.78 -1.74 10.91
CA GLY A 11 -7.10 -2.27 9.74
C GLY A 11 -7.44 -1.57 8.42
N VAL A 12 -8.54 -0.82 8.37
CA VAL A 12 -8.96 -0.05 7.18
C VAL A 12 -8.66 1.45 7.28
N MET A 13 -8.15 1.91 8.44
CA MET A 13 -7.86 3.32 8.72
C MET A 13 -6.51 3.74 8.13
N ASP A 14 -6.42 4.96 7.66
CA ASP A 14 -5.12 5.59 7.50
C ASP A 14 -4.53 6.02 8.86
N LEU A 15 -3.28 6.45 8.87
CA LEU A 15 -2.57 6.76 10.12
C LEU A 15 -3.22 7.93 10.90
N SER A 16 -3.79 8.92 10.20
CA SER A 16 -4.47 10.05 10.83
C SER A 16 -5.81 9.61 11.45
N GLU A 17 -6.57 8.79 10.73
CA GLU A 17 -7.82 8.20 11.23
C GLU A 17 -7.55 7.31 12.44
N TYR A 18 -6.49 6.49 12.39
CA TYR A 18 -6.05 5.64 13.49
C TYR A 18 -5.68 6.46 14.73
N ALA A 19 -4.88 7.50 14.58
CA ALA A 19 -4.50 8.38 15.67
C ALA A 19 -5.72 9.09 16.29
N ALA A 20 -6.64 9.59 15.45
CA ALA A 20 -7.88 10.21 15.90
C ALA A 20 -8.79 9.21 16.63
N TYR A 21 -8.87 7.97 16.17
CA TYR A 21 -9.62 6.89 16.84
C TYR A 21 -9.04 6.59 18.23
N LEU A 22 -7.73 6.45 18.35
CA LEU A 22 -7.07 6.21 19.63
C LEU A 22 -7.36 7.34 20.63
N GLN A 23 -7.28 8.57 20.19
CA GLN A 23 -7.52 9.74 21.05
C GLN A 23 -8.99 9.89 21.42
N ASN A 24 -9.89 9.92 20.42
CA ASN A 24 -11.29 10.30 20.64
C ASN A 24 -12.18 9.15 21.13
N VAL A 25 -11.88 7.91 20.74
CA VAL A 25 -12.68 6.75 21.09
C VAL A 25 -12.11 5.97 22.26
N LEU A 26 -10.78 5.80 22.31
CA LEU A 26 -10.14 5.07 23.40
C LEU A 26 -9.65 5.98 24.53
N GLY A 27 -9.76 7.31 24.39
CA GLY A 27 -9.44 8.28 25.42
C GLY A 27 -7.93 8.33 25.74
N ILE A 28 -7.06 8.11 24.78
CA ILE A 28 -5.62 8.23 24.97
C ILE A 28 -5.28 9.70 25.06
N ASP A 29 -4.78 10.11 26.25
CA ASP A 29 -4.36 11.49 26.54
C ASP A 29 -2.95 11.75 26.00
N THR A 30 -2.83 11.84 24.68
CA THR A 30 -1.58 12.06 23.96
C THR A 30 -1.93 12.80 22.66
N SER A 31 -1.05 13.70 22.19
CA SER A 31 -1.31 14.44 20.96
C SER A 31 -1.35 13.51 19.74
N LEU A 32 -2.11 13.90 18.71
CA LEU A 32 -2.17 13.14 17.44
C LEU A 32 -0.78 12.96 16.82
N GLU A 33 0.06 14.00 16.90
CA GLU A 33 1.44 13.96 16.42
C GLU A 33 2.27 12.89 17.13
N GLN A 34 2.24 12.84 18.46
CA GLN A 34 2.94 11.82 19.24
C GLN A 34 2.44 10.40 18.98
N ILE A 35 1.12 10.22 18.79
CA ILE A 35 0.55 8.92 18.42
C ILE A 35 1.06 8.50 17.03
N THR A 36 1.05 9.42 16.09
CA THR A 36 1.52 9.18 14.72
C THR A 36 3.00 8.83 14.69
N GLU A 37 3.84 9.60 15.37
CA GLU A 37 5.29 9.33 15.50
C GLU A 37 5.55 7.94 16.11
N ALA A 38 4.87 7.61 17.21
CA ALA A 38 5.03 6.30 17.84
C ALA A 38 4.60 5.14 16.92
N ALA A 39 3.53 5.31 16.16
CA ALA A 39 3.07 4.30 15.20
C ALA A 39 4.08 4.13 14.05
N VAL A 40 4.63 5.22 13.51
CA VAL A 40 5.68 5.19 12.47
C VAL A 40 6.94 4.51 13.00
N ASP A 41 7.36 4.81 14.22
CA ASP A 41 8.53 4.19 14.86
C ASP A 41 8.37 2.68 15.02
N ILE A 42 7.19 2.23 15.44
CA ILE A 42 6.88 0.79 15.55
C ILE A 42 6.90 0.15 14.17
N MET A 43 6.25 0.75 13.19
CA MET A 43 6.21 0.25 11.82
C MET A 43 7.61 0.15 11.22
N ASN A 44 8.46 1.16 11.41
CA ASN A 44 9.83 1.17 10.92
C ASN A 44 10.69 0.07 11.54
N LYS A 45 10.51 -0.23 12.83
CA LYS A 45 11.18 -1.37 13.49
C LYS A 45 10.81 -2.69 12.81
N HIS A 46 9.53 -2.89 12.51
CA HIS A 46 9.05 -4.09 11.82
C HIS A 46 9.50 -4.13 10.34
N TYR A 47 9.47 -3.00 9.64
CA TYR A 47 10.00 -2.92 8.27
C TYR A 47 11.51 -3.22 8.21
N ALA A 48 12.26 -2.82 9.23
CA ALA A 48 13.69 -3.10 9.31
C ALA A 48 14.02 -4.56 9.70
N SER A 49 13.06 -5.32 10.29
CA SER A 49 13.36 -6.63 10.89
C SER A 49 12.58 -7.81 10.28
N ASP A 50 11.28 -7.79 10.34
CA ASP A 50 10.48 -9.02 10.28
C ASP A 50 9.30 -9.03 9.30
N ILE A 51 8.82 -7.90 8.78
CA ILE A 51 7.72 -7.90 7.79
C ILE A 51 8.17 -8.60 6.51
N PRO A 52 7.59 -9.75 6.14
CA PRO A 52 7.97 -10.46 4.93
C PRO A 52 7.37 -9.81 3.69
N ALA A 53 8.01 -10.00 2.55
CA ALA A 53 7.32 -9.81 1.28
C ALA A 53 6.28 -10.91 1.07
N LYS A 54 5.16 -10.59 0.41
CA LYS A 54 4.22 -11.63 -0.05
C LYS A 54 4.97 -12.65 -0.92
N LYS A 55 4.68 -13.93 -0.73
CA LYS A 55 5.39 -15.02 -1.39
C LYS A 55 5.40 -14.84 -2.92
N GLY A 56 6.56 -14.97 -3.52
CA GLY A 56 6.75 -14.82 -4.96
C GLY A 56 6.87 -13.39 -5.47
N MET A 57 6.54 -12.36 -4.68
CA MET A 57 6.57 -10.97 -5.16
C MET A 57 7.99 -10.47 -5.41
N ILE A 58 8.97 -10.85 -4.59
CA ILE A 58 10.38 -10.50 -4.86
C ILE A 58 10.83 -11.07 -6.22
N LYS A 59 10.46 -12.33 -6.50
CA LYS A 59 10.80 -12.96 -7.80
C LYS A 59 10.10 -12.26 -8.97
N LEU A 60 8.84 -11.86 -8.78
CA LEU A 60 8.09 -11.11 -9.79
C LEU A 60 8.75 -9.76 -10.05
N ILE A 61 9.05 -8.99 -9.00
CA ILE A 61 9.68 -7.66 -9.10
C ILE A 61 11.02 -7.76 -9.85
N ARG A 62 11.89 -8.68 -9.48
CA ARG A 62 13.19 -8.87 -10.14
C ARG A 62 13.03 -9.26 -11.61
N ARG A 63 12.09 -10.16 -11.93
CA ARG A 63 11.80 -10.56 -13.31
C ARG A 63 11.34 -9.37 -14.17
N GLU A 64 10.42 -8.55 -13.66
CA GLU A 64 9.94 -7.37 -14.37
C GLU A 64 11.07 -6.33 -14.54
N TYR A 65 11.89 -6.13 -13.53
CA TYR A 65 13.06 -5.26 -13.61
C TYR A 65 14.07 -5.74 -14.67
N GLU A 66 14.41 -7.02 -14.66
CA GLU A 66 15.31 -7.65 -15.65
C GLU A 66 14.73 -7.61 -17.07
N ALA A 67 13.41 -7.62 -17.22
CA ALA A 67 12.71 -7.46 -18.49
C ALA A 67 12.69 -6.01 -18.99
N GLY A 68 13.22 -5.05 -18.21
CA GLY A 68 13.25 -3.62 -18.55
C GLY A 68 11.93 -2.90 -18.29
N SER A 69 11.03 -3.48 -17.48
CA SER A 69 9.83 -2.80 -17.04
C SER A 69 10.18 -1.66 -16.10
N LYS A 70 9.52 -0.52 -16.26
CA LYS A 70 9.59 0.59 -15.33
C LYS A 70 8.75 0.29 -14.10
N LEU A 71 9.37 0.24 -12.94
CA LEU A 71 8.72 -0.07 -11.67
C LEU A 71 8.73 1.15 -10.75
N VAL A 72 7.60 1.44 -10.13
CA VAL A 72 7.45 2.47 -9.11
C VAL A 72 6.61 1.95 -7.95
N ILE A 73 6.81 2.51 -6.77
CA ILE A 73 5.95 2.27 -5.60
C ILE A 73 4.96 3.42 -5.44
N PHE A 74 3.71 3.08 -5.13
CA PHE A 74 2.73 4.02 -4.59
C PHE A 74 2.24 3.53 -3.22
N SER A 75 2.55 4.25 -2.16
CA SER A 75 2.34 3.83 -0.77
C SER A 75 1.54 4.85 0.04
N ALA A 76 0.80 4.34 1.04
CA ALA A 76 0.23 5.15 2.11
C ALA A 76 1.25 5.44 3.23
N SER A 77 2.35 4.68 3.31
CA SER A 77 3.48 4.96 4.22
C SER A 77 4.38 6.04 3.64
N ASP A 78 5.16 6.70 4.49
CA ASP A 78 6.16 7.67 4.08
C ASP A 78 7.33 7.02 3.32
N THR A 79 8.07 7.83 2.56
CA THR A 79 9.16 7.38 1.72
C THR A 79 10.25 6.65 2.50
N SER A 80 10.64 7.16 3.69
CA SER A 80 11.71 6.57 4.49
C SER A 80 11.33 5.17 5.00
N SER A 81 10.10 4.99 5.41
CA SER A 81 9.55 3.68 5.83
C SER A 81 9.58 2.66 4.69
N VAL A 82 9.16 3.07 3.50
CA VAL A 82 9.20 2.21 2.31
C VAL A 82 10.64 1.86 1.94
N GLU A 83 11.56 2.82 1.97
CA GLU A 83 12.98 2.57 1.68
C GLU A 83 13.62 1.55 2.63
N ILE A 84 13.33 1.64 3.94
CA ILE A 84 13.82 0.68 4.94
C ILE A 84 13.43 -0.75 4.53
N LEU A 85 12.16 -0.96 4.18
CA LEU A 85 11.65 -2.27 3.77
C LEU A 85 12.31 -2.76 2.47
N LEU A 86 12.35 -1.91 1.43
CA LEU A 86 12.88 -2.31 0.13
C LEU A 86 14.38 -2.62 0.17
N LYS A 87 15.16 -1.86 0.96
CA LYS A 87 16.58 -2.09 1.18
C LYS A 87 16.81 -3.41 1.91
N ARG A 88 16.05 -3.71 2.96
CA ARG A 88 16.12 -4.99 3.68
C ARG A 88 15.75 -6.18 2.79
N LEU A 89 14.79 -6.02 1.90
CA LEU A 89 14.38 -7.07 0.94
C LEU A 89 15.30 -7.14 -0.30
N GLU A 90 16.31 -6.28 -0.40
CA GLU A 90 17.27 -6.23 -1.51
C GLU A 90 16.59 -6.03 -2.88
N ILE A 91 15.55 -5.19 -2.94
CA ILE A 91 14.82 -4.85 -4.16
C ILE A 91 14.66 -3.33 -4.36
N TYR A 92 15.32 -2.52 -3.55
CA TYR A 92 15.25 -1.05 -3.66
C TYR A 92 15.65 -0.57 -5.06
N GLU A 93 16.74 -1.12 -5.60
CA GLU A 93 17.28 -0.74 -6.91
C GLU A 93 16.40 -1.16 -8.10
N CYS A 94 15.38 -1.98 -7.86
CA CYS A 94 14.42 -2.35 -8.90
C CYS A 94 13.40 -1.24 -9.21
N PHE A 95 13.29 -0.23 -8.34
CA PHE A 95 12.28 0.82 -8.47
C PHE A 95 12.91 2.16 -8.86
N GLU A 96 12.32 2.82 -9.85
CA GLU A 96 12.77 4.15 -10.31
C GLU A 96 12.25 5.28 -9.41
N GLY A 97 11.24 5.04 -8.59
CA GLY A 97 10.68 6.04 -7.69
C GLY A 97 9.70 5.48 -6.67
N ILE A 98 9.60 6.20 -5.57
CA ILE A 98 8.61 5.97 -4.51
C ILE A 98 7.73 7.21 -4.48
N TYR A 99 6.42 7.00 -4.60
CA TYR A 99 5.39 8.01 -4.50
C TYR A 99 4.51 7.68 -3.30
N THR A 100 4.22 8.67 -2.48
CA THR A 100 3.38 8.48 -1.29
C THR A 100 2.08 9.26 -1.42
N VAL A 101 1.08 8.91 -0.63
CA VAL A 101 -0.16 9.70 -0.54
C VAL A 101 0.11 11.13 -0.08
N TYR A 102 1.20 11.35 0.66
CA TYR A 102 1.64 12.68 1.11
C TYR A 102 2.19 13.52 -0.05
N ASP A 103 3.01 12.93 -0.94
CA ASP A 103 3.55 13.61 -2.13
C ASP A 103 2.44 13.93 -3.12
N VAL A 104 1.50 13.02 -3.25
CA VAL A 104 0.36 13.14 -4.17
C VAL A 104 -0.71 14.08 -3.61
N GLY A 105 -0.87 14.14 -2.28
CA GLY A 105 -1.92 14.89 -1.59
C GLY A 105 -3.33 14.31 -1.76
N ILE A 106 -3.43 13.06 -2.22
CA ILE A 106 -4.68 12.34 -2.52
C ILE A 106 -4.52 10.89 -2.08
N GLY A 107 -5.50 10.35 -1.33
CA GLY A 107 -5.47 8.97 -0.84
C GLY A 107 -5.66 7.93 -1.94
N LYS A 108 -5.25 6.69 -1.67
CA LYS A 108 -5.33 5.55 -2.60
C LYS A 108 -6.77 5.11 -2.95
N SER A 109 -7.78 5.64 -2.29
CA SER A 109 -9.19 5.40 -2.65
C SER A 109 -9.70 6.25 -3.80
N ASP A 110 -8.95 7.28 -4.21
CA ASP A 110 -9.31 8.17 -5.30
C ASP A 110 -8.51 7.82 -6.57
N LYS A 111 -9.20 7.64 -7.70
CA LYS A 111 -8.60 7.34 -9.01
C LYS A 111 -7.59 8.40 -9.48
N GLU A 112 -7.76 9.66 -9.07
CA GLU A 112 -6.86 10.73 -9.49
C GLU A 112 -5.46 10.57 -8.86
N SER A 113 -5.34 9.91 -7.70
CA SER A 113 -4.03 9.58 -7.11
C SER A 113 -3.20 8.68 -8.02
N TYR A 114 -3.78 7.62 -8.54
CA TYR A 114 -3.12 6.69 -9.47
C TYR A 114 -2.74 7.36 -10.79
N LYS A 115 -3.64 8.19 -11.35
CA LYS A 115 -3.33 8.97 -12.56
C LYS A 115 -2.18 9.94 -12.34
N LYS A 116 -2.15 10.60 -11.18
CA LYS A 116 -1.09 11.55 -10.83
C LYS A 116 0.26 10.85 -10.70
N VAL A 117 0.29 9.68 -10.03
CA VAL A 117 1.51 8.86 -9.93
C VAL A 117 1.98 8.41 -11.31
N ALA A 118 1.11 7.82 -12.14
CA ALA A 118 1.47 7.38 -13.48
C ALA A 118 2.06 8.52 -14.33
N ARG A 119 1.43 9.69 -14.32
CA ARG A 119 1.91 10.89 -15.03
C ARG A 119 3.26 11.37 -14.48
N SER A 120 3.42 11.47 -13.16
CA SER A 120 4.66 11.91 -12.53
C SER A 120 5.82 10.96 -12.79
N ALA A 121 5.52 9.68 -12.90
CA ALA A 121 6.47 8.64 -13.28
C ALA A 121 6.72 8.57 -14.80
N GLY A 122 6.01 9.33 -15.63
CA GLY A 122 6.12 9.25 -17.10
C GLY A 122 5.66 7.90 -17.66
N MET A 123 4.63 7.30 -17.05
CA MET A 123 4.05 6.01 -17.46
C MET A 123 2.74 6.23 -18.24
N ASP A 124 2.51 5.42 -19.27
CA ASP A 124 1.24 5.42 -19.99
C ASP A 124 0.18 4.68 -19.15
N ILE A 125 -0.93 5.36 -18.89
CA ILE A 125 -2.03 4.81 -18.08
C ILE A 125 -2.58 3.52 -18.69
N SER A 126 -2.74 3.46 -20.00
CA SER A 126 -3.33 2.31 -20.70
C SER A 126 -2.43 1.07 -20.74
N ASP A 127 -1.12 1.26 -20.50
CA ASP A 127 -0.14 0.15 -20.49
C ASP A 127 0.49 -0.11 -19.11
N THR A 128 0.02 0.59 -18.10
CA THR A 128 0.53 0.44 -16.72
C THR A 128 -0.28 -0.60 -15.96
N TRP A 129 0.41 -1.53 -15.30
CA TRP A 129 -0.16 -2.48 -14.37
C TRP A 129 0.00 -2.00 -12.93
N VAL A 130 -1.09 -2.07 -12.17
CA VAL A 130 -1.10 -1.86 -10.71
C VAL A 130 -1.25 -3.20 -10.02
N TYR A 131 -0.38 -3.50 -9.07
CA TYR A 131 -0.50 -4.65 -8.15
C TYR A 131 -1.06 -4.11 -6.83
N GLU A 132 -2.25 -4.56 -6.46
CA GLU A 132 -3.00 -4.05 -5.32
C GLU A 132 -3.73 -5.20 -4.62
N ASP A 133 -3.96 -5.08 -3.31
CA ASP A 133 -4.56 -6.12 -2.47
C ASP A 133 -5.82 -5.65 -1.71
N ILE A 134 -6.12 -4.36 -1.73
CA ILE A 134 -7.26 -3.78 -1.01
C ILE A 134 -8.33 -3.32 -2.01
N LEU A 135 -9.60 -3.68 -1.76
CA LEU A 135 -10.73 -3.38 -2.64
C LEU A 135 -10.80 -1.91 -3.07
N ARG A 136 -10.64 -0.97 -2.14
CA ARG A 136 -10.68 0.48 -2.45
C ARG A 136 -9.58 0.90 -3.43
N GLY A 137 -8.38 0.33 -3.30
CA GLY A 137 -7.25 0.57 -4.19
C GLY A 137 -7.48 -0.05 -5.57
N VAL A 138 -7.97 -1.30 -5.63
CA VAL A 138 -8.34 -1.98 -6.87
C VAL A 138 -9.38 -1.17 -7.65
N ARG A 139 -10.46 -0.73 -6.99
CA ARG A 139 -11.49 0.12 -7.61
C ARG A 139 -10.93 1.44 -8.14
N ALA A 140 -10.08 2.10 -7.35
CA ALA A 140 -9.51 3.38 -7.73
C ALA A 140 -8.57 3.25 -8.93
N ALA A 141 -7.68 2.24 -8.95
CA ALA A 141 -6.77 1.97 -10.06
C ALA A 141 -7.53 1.60 -11.35
N HIS A 142 -8.52 0.72 -11.25
CA HIS A 142 -9.39 0.34 -12.38
C HIS A 142 -10.15 1.56 -12.94
N ASN A 143 -10.76 2.37 -12.07
CA ASN A 143 -11.47 3.58 -12.46
C ASN A 143 -10.54 4.69 -13.01
N ALA A 144 -9.25 4.60 -12.75
CA ALA A 144 -8.23 5.45 -13.34
C ALA A 144 -7.88 5.05 -14.78
N GLY A 145 -8.29 3.84 -15.21
CA GLY A 145 -8.01 3.28 -16.54
C GLY A 145 -6.70 2.48 -16.59
N LEU A 146 -6.11 2.15 -15.44
CA LEU A 146 -4.95 1.28 -15.35
C LEU A 146 -5.37 -0.20 -15.38
N LYS A 147 -4.46 -1.07 -15.81
CA LYS A 147 -4.62 -2.52 -15.70
C LYS A 147 -4.35 -2.94 -14.25
N VAL A 148 -5.19 -3.77 -13.68
CA VAL A 148 -5.08 -4.17 -12.27
C VAL A 148 -4.81 -5.67 -12.14
N CYS A 149 -3.75 -6.01 -11.43
CA CYS A 149 -3.47 -7.35 -10.96
C CYS A 149 -3.70 -7.39 -9.44
N ALA A 150 -4.80 -7.99 -9.02
CA ALA A 150 -5.09 -8.16 -7.61
C ALA A 150 -4.19 -9.24 -7.01
N VAL A 151 -3.60 -8.93 -5.86
CA VAL A 151 -2.71 -9.83 -5.11
C VAL A 151 -3.43 -10.23 -3.83
N TYR A 152 -3.71 -11.51 -3.65
CA TYR A 152 -4.43 -11.98 -2.47
C TYR A 152 -3.74 -11.57 -1.17
N ASP A 153 -4.55 -11.07 -0.25
CA ASP A 153 -4.18 -10.89 1.15
C ASP A 153 -5.27 -11.46 2.05
N LYS A 154 -4.87 -12.04 3.19
CA LYS A 154 -5.81 -12.59 4.17
C LYS A 154 -6.72 -11.51 4.78
N ASP A 155 -6.21 -10.28 4.90
CA ASP A 155 -6.93 -9.16 5.49
C ASP A 155 -7.99 -8.58 4.53
N SER A 156 -7.95 -8.97 3.25
CA SER A 156 -8.97 -8.66 2.23
C SER A 156 -9.74 -9.91 1.77
N ALA A 157 -9.71 -11.00 2.54
CA ALA A 157 -10.34 -12.26 2.15
C ALA A 157 -11.86 -12.13 1.94
N ASP A 158 -12.54 -11.34 2.74
CA ASP A 158 -13.99 -11.13 2.64
C ASP A 158 -14.38 -10.35 1.38
N ASP A 159 -13.48 -9.52 0.87
CA ASP A 159 -13.66 -8.72 -0.34
C ASP A 159 -13.13 -9.41 -1.61
N TRP A 160 -12.51 -10.60 -1.50
CA TRP A 160 -11.73 -11.20 -2.58
C TRP A 160 -12.53 -11.49 -3.85
N ASP A 161 -13.74 -11.97 -3.72
CA ASP A 161 -14.61 -12.24 -4.88
C ASP A 161 -14.95 -10.94 -5.62
N GLU A 162 -15.21 -9.85 -4.89
CA GLU A 162 -15.47 -8.54 -5.48
C GLU A 162 -14.20 -7.97 -6.12
N ILE A 163 -13.06 -8.04 -5.43
CA ILE A 163 -11.76 -7.64 -5.96
C ILE A 163 -11.50 -8.33 -7.30
N CYS A 164 -11.69 -9.65 -7.37
CA CYS A 164 -11.47 -10.42 -8.60
C CYS A 164 -12.49 -10.10 -9.71
N SER A 165 -13.68 -9.64 -9.38
CA SER A 165 -14.67 -9.21 -10.38
C SER A 165 -14.30 -7.90 -11.08
N ILE A 166 -13.43 -7.09 -10.46
CA ILE A 166 -13.00 -5.76 -10.94
C ILE A 166 -11.62 -5.85 -11.61
N ALA A 167 -10.70 -6.63 -11.06
CA ALA A 167 -9.33 -6.73 -11.52
C ALA A 167 -9.21 -7.45 -12.87
N ASP A 168 -8.23 -7.06 -13.70
CA ASP A 168 -7.91 -7.76 -14.96
C ASP A 168 -7.25 -9.11 -14.72
N LYS A 169 -6.58 -9.27 -13.59
CA LYS A 169 -5.94 -10.51 -13.12
C LYS A 169 -6.02 -10.63 -11.62
N CYS A 170 -6.09 -11.88 -11.13
CA CYS A 170 -5.97 -12.21 -9.72
C CYS A 170 -4.86 -13.23 -9.51
N ILE A 171 -4.02 -13.01 -8.50
CA ILE A 171 -2.97 -13.95 -8.11
C ILE A 171 -3.07 -14.25 -6.63
N ILE A 172 -2.96 -15.53 -6.29
CA ILE A 172 -2.84 -16.01 -4.91
C ILE A 172 -1.39 -16.38 -4.68
N THR A 173 -0.74 -15.62 -3.83
CA THR A 173 0.65 -15.87 -3.41
C THR A 173 0.63 -16.80 -2.20
N GLY A 174 0.49 -18.08 -2.44
CA GLY A 174 0.40 -19.12 -1.42
C GLY A 174 1.73 -19.81 -1.09
#